data_56c0ce5bded52d242ad81b0044f2ae71
#
_entry.id   56c0ce5bded52d242ad81b0044f2ae71
#
_cell.length_a   1.000
_cell.length_b   1.000
_cell.length_c   1.000
_cell.angle_alpha   90.00
_cell.angle_beta   90.00
_cell.angle_gamma   90.00
#
_symmetry.space_group_name_H-M   'P 1'
#
loop_
_entity.id
_entity.type
_entity.pdbx_description
1 polymer ?
#
loop_
_entity_poly.entity_id
_entity_poly.type
_entity_poly.pdbx_seq_one_letter_code
_entity_poly.pdbx_strand_id
1 'polypeptide(L)'
;MKPEEVDVVVIGAGPAGMSAAQAAAEAGARVVLLDEQAAPGGQIYRAITEADARRLELLGPDYAAGRALADSFAASGARHETGVAVWEVTRERRVNGLQNGRVRSWQAQRIVLATGAMERPFPIPGWTLPGVMTAGAAQILLKTAQVVPGGGLVLAGCGPLLYLLGWQYLRAGVKIRAIVDTTARADHLRALAHAGGALRGWRVLAKGMKLMLALRRARVPFHTGATSLAIEGGQKAEALRFNAGGRDHRIEADVVLLHQGVVPNTQFSWSLRATHHWDEAQLCWAPQANPWGELDVPGIFIAGDGRGIGGALAAALQGRLAGLEAAQQLGRISAADRDRRAAPVRADLATQLSVRPFLDALYRPKLRVPADDVIICRCEEVTAGQLRSHVALGCTGPNQAKSFGRCGMGPCQGRQCGLTVTEVIAEARGVSPAEVGYYRIRPPIKPITLGELAREAP
;
A
#
# COMPACT_ATOMS: atom_id res chain seq x y z
N MET A 1 -2.33 -10.41 -31.66
CA MET A 1 -0.86 -10.43 -31.38
C MET A 1 -0.49 -11.72 -30.65
N LYS A 2 0.61 -12.38 -31.04
CA LYS A 2 1.11 -13.55 -30.30
C LYS A 2 1.78 -13.03 -29.01
N PRO A 3 1.40 -13.50 -27.82
CA PRO A 3 2.03 -13.07 -26.58
C PRO A 3 3.50 -13.50 -26.53
N GLU A 4 4.32 -12.71 -25.86
CA GLU A 4 5.70 -13.07 -25.59
C GLU A 4 5.75 -14.18 -24.53
N GLU A 5 6.37 -15.33 -24.85
CA GLU A 5 6.48 -16.45 -23.94
C GLU A 5 7.68 -16.29 -23.00
N VAL A 6 7.41 -16.36 -21.69
CA VAL A 6 8.43 -16.22 -20.64
C VAL A 6 8.19 -17.24 -19.52
N ASP A 7 9.23 -17.56 -18.77
CA ASP A 7 9.09 -18.49 -17.66
C ASP A 7 8.36 -17.83 -16.47
N VAL A 8 8.80 -16.62 -16.09
CA VAL A 8 8.22 -15.87 -14.96
C VAL A 8 7.95 -14.42 -15.34
N VAL A 9 6.74 -13.95 -15.09
CA VAL A 9 6.41 -12.52 -15.09
C VAL A 9 6.28 -12.05 -13.64
N VAL A 10 6.97 -10.98 -13.29
CA VAL A 10 6.82 -10.29 -12.00
C VAL A 10 6.16 -8.94 -12.24
N ILE A 11 5.13 -8.59 -11.48
CA ILE A 11 4.39 -7.33 -11.63
C ILE A 11 4.66 -6.43 -10.44
N GLY A 12 5.42 -5.34 -10.67
CA GLY A 12 5.85 -4.35 -9.70
C GLY A 12 7.31 -4.49 -9.30
N ALA A 13 8.10 -3.42 -9.50
CA ALA A 13 9.53 -3.33 -9.17
C ALA A 13 9.80 -2.80 -7.76
N GLY A 14 8.91 -3.07 -6.79
CA GLY A 14 9.16 -2.83 -5.38
C GLY A 14 10.10 -3.88 -4.76
N PRO A 15 10.39 -3.81 -3.44
CA PRO A 15 11.29 -4.75 -2.77
C PRO A 15 10.92 -6.22 -3.01
N ALA A 16 9.62 -6.55 -2.97
CA ALA A 16 9.16 -7.92 -3.22
C ALA A 16 9.43 -8.36 -4.65
N GLY A 17 9.10 -7.50 -5.64
CA GLY A 17 9.26 -7.84 -7.05
C GLY A 17 10.74 -7.96 -7.46
N MET A 18 11.59 -7.04 -7.04
CA MET A 18 13.04 -7.12 -7.30
C MET A 18 13.62 -8.41 -6.72
N SER A 19 13.30 -8.74 -5.46
CA SER A 19 13.80 -9.97 -4.83
C SER A 19 13.24 -11.25 -5.45
N ALA A 20 11.97 -11.24 -5.91
CA ALA A 20 11.37 -12.39 -6.60
C ALA A 20 12.02 -12.60 -7.98
N ALA A 21 12.18 -11.52 -8.74
CA ALA A 21 12.80 -11.57 -10.06
C ALA A 21 14.26 -12.02 -9.97
N GLN A 22 15.04 -11.47 -9.02
CA GLN A 22 16.41 -11.87 -8.76
C GLN A 22 16.49 -13.37 -8.41
N ALA A 23 15.70 -13.84 -7.45
CA ALA A 23 15.78 -15.23 -6.99
C ALA A 23 15.42 -16.23 -8.09
N ALA A 24 14.42 -15.92 -8.93
CA ALA A 24 14.03 -16.77 -10.04
C ALA A 24 15.08 -16.75 -11.18
N ALA A 25 15.66 -15.58 -11.49
CA ALA A 25 16.68 -15.45 -12.54
C ALA A 25 18.01 -16.13 -12.14
N GLU A 26 18.46 -15.95 -10.88
CA GLU A 26 19.62 -16.66 -10.32
C GLU A 26 19.45 -18.19 -10.29
N ALA A 27 18.21 -18.66 -10.31
CA ALA A 27 17.87 -20.07 -10.44
C ALA A 27 17.75 -20.55 -11.90
N GLY A 28 18.01 -19.68 -12.90
CA GLY A 28 18.05 -20.01 -14.31
C GLY A 28 16.70 -19.85 -15.04
N ALA A 29 15.71 -19.19 -14.47
CA ALA A 29 14.45 -18.87 -15.16
C ALA A 29 14.60 -17.61 -16.03
N ARG A 30 13.89 -17.57 -17.17
CA ARG A 30 13.73 -16.34 -17.98
C ARG A 30 12.67 -15.46 -17.33
N VAL A 31 13.12 -14.36 -16.72
CA VAL A 31 12.27 -13.47 -15.92
C VAL A 31 12.07 -12.13 -16.60
N VAL A 32 10.82 -11.68 -16.64
CA VAL A 32 10.44 -10.31 -17.03
C VAL A 32 9.76 -9.66 -15.85
N LEU A 33 10.28 -8.52 -15.39
CA LEU A 33 9.68 -7.67 -14.38
C LEU A 33 9.06 -6.46 -15.04
N LEU A 34 7.75 -6.27 -14.83
CA LEU A 34 6.94 -5.17 -15.38
C LEU A 34 6.69 -4.12 -14.31
N ASP A 35 6.97 -2.86 -14.59
CA ASP A 35 6.64 -1.75 -13.70
C ASP A 35 6.18 -0.52 -14.48
N GLU A 36 5.26 0.25 -13.90
CA GLU A 36 4.79 1.51 -14.48
C GLU A 36 5.82 2.63 -14.41
N GLN A 37 6.76 2.53 -13.48
CA GLN A 37 7.77 3.56 -13.25
C GLN A 37 8.98 3.32 -14.13
N ALA A 38 9.71 4.41 -14.40
CA ALA A 38 10.95 4.35 -15.16
C ALA A 38 12.10 3.68 -14.38
N ALA A 39 12.06 3.73 -13.04
CA ALA A 39 13.10 3.20 -12.18
C ALA A 39 12.55 2.21 -11.14
N PRO A 40 13.31 1.18 -10.73
CA PRO A 40 12.91 0.24 -9.69
C PRO A 40 12.92 0.91 -8.32
N GLY A 41 12.26 0.24 -7.34
CA GLY A 41 12.21 0.69 -5.94
C GLY A 41 10.80 0.73 -5.37
N GLY A 42 9.76 0.69 -6.19
CA GLY A 42 8.36 0.79 -5.75
C GLY A 42 8.09 2.09 -4.98
N GLN A 43 7.19 2.06 -4.00
CA GLN A 43 6.85 3.26 -3.22
C GLN A 43 7.91 3.57 -2.15
N ILE A 44 8.50 2.54 -1.55
CA ILE A 44 9.42 2.72 -0.42
C ILE A 44 10.79 3.24 -0.87
N TYR A 45 11.32 2.72 -1.98
CA TYR A 45 12.60 3.10 -2.58
C TYR A 45 12.43 3.88 -3.89
N ARG A 46 11.36 4.67 -3.98
CA ARG A 46 11.01 5.45 -5.17
C ARG A 46 12.21 6.26 -5.66
N ALA A 47 12.57 6.08 -6.94
CA ALA A 47 13.69 6.76 -7.61
C ALA A 47 15.07 6.54 -6.92
N ILE A 48 15.28 5.37 -6.31
CA ILE A 48 16.52 5.06 -5.57
C ILE A 48 17.76 5.05 -6.47
N THR A 49 17.63 4.60 -7.71
CA THR A 49 18.74 4.54 -8.68
C THR A 49 19.16 5.92 -9.18
N GLU A 50 18.26 6.90 -9.08
CA GLU A 50 18.48 8.28 -9.48
C GLU A 50 18.86 9.19 -8.29
N ALA A 51 18.87 8.65 -7.06
CA ALA A 51 19.11 9.43 -5.87
C ALA A 51 20.59 9.80 -5.72
N ASP A 52 20.88 11.10 -5.63
CA ASP A 52 22.18 11.65 -5.29
C ASP A 52 22.49 11.53 -3.78
N ALA A 53 23.71 11.86 -3.37
CA ALA A 53 24.14 11.78 -1.98
C ALA A 53 23.27 12.65 -1.05
N ARG A 54 22.84 13.84 -1.50
CA ARG A 54 21.98 14.74 -0.73
C ARG A 54 20.59 14.13 -0.48
N ARG A 55 20.01 13.51 -1.51
CA ARG A 55 18.70 12.82 -1.39
C ARG A 55 18.79 11.61 -0.49
N LEU A 56 19.85 10.80 -0.61
CA LEU A 56 20.10 9.65 0.27
C LEU A 56 20.25 10.10 1.73
N GLU A 57 21.01 11.15 1.97
CA GLU A 57 21.13 11.72 3.31
C GLU A 57 19.78 12.23 3.82
N LEU A 58 19.05 13.06 3.07
CA LEU A 58 17.76 13.63 3.45
C LEU A 58 16.74 12.57 3.85
N LEU A 59 16.59 11.53 3.03
CA LEU A 59 15.59 10.46 3.22
C LEU A 59 16.03 9.42 4.26
N GLY A 60 17.33 9.31 4.52
CA GLY A 60 17.91 8.52 5.59
C GLY A 60 18.33 7.11 5.19
N PRO A 61 18.95 6.36 6.14
CA PRO A 61 19.62 5.09 5.87
C PRO A 61 18.69 3.99 5.38
N ASP A 62 17.45 3.96 5.83
CA ASP A 62 16.50 2.93 5.36
C ASP A 62 16.14 3.11 3.89
N TYR A 63 16.03 4.34 3.42
CA TYR A 63 15.83 4.60 2.00
C TYR A 63 17.10 4.24 1.21
N ALA A 64 18.28 4.62 1.72
CA ALA A 64 19.57 4.34 1.09
C ALA A 64 19.82 2.83 0.91
N ALA A 65 19.35 2.00 1.85
CA ALA A 65 19.47 0.53 1.78
C ALA A 65 18.81 -0.07 0.52
N GLY A 66 17.85 0.62 -0.07
CA GLY A 66 17.21 0.19 -1.32
C GLY A 66 18.15 0.17 -2.52
N ARG A 67 19.26 0.92 -2.49
CA ARG A 67 20.26 0.95 -3.56
C ARG A 67 20.87 -0.44 -3.78
N ALA A 68 21.34 -1.10 -2.71
CA ALA A 68 21.93 -2.42 -2.80
C ALA A 68 20.95 -3.47 -3.37
N LEU A 69 19.66 -3.37 -3.03
CA LEU A 69 18.65 -4.25 -3.59
C LEU A 69 18.44 -4.00 -5.10
N ALA A 70 18.40 -2.76 -5.51
CA ALA A 70 18.25 -2.39 -6.93
C ALA A 70 19.47 -2.82 -7.77
N ASP A 71 20.69 -2.64 -7.22
CA ASP A 71 21.94 -3.05 -7.86
C ASP A 71 22.01 -4.58 -8.00
N SER A 72 21.64 -5.33 -6.94
CA SER A 72 21.58 -6.79 -6.99
C SER A 72 20.55 -7.30 -8.00
N PHE A 73 19.38 -6.65 -8.07
CA PHE A 73 18.37 -6.96 -9.08
C PHE A 73 18.90 -6.69 -10.50
N ALA A 74 19.54 -5.56 -10.74
CA ALA A 74 20.10 -5.21 -12.06
C ALA A 74 21.17 -6.22 -12.50
N ALA A 75 21.96 -6.76 -11.56
CA ALA A 75 22.99 -7.77 -11.84
C ALA A 75 22.43 -9.20 -12.06
N SER A 76 21.15 -9.45 -11.77
CA SER A 76 20.57 -10.80 -11.74
C SER A 76 20.28 -11.41 -13.11
N GLY A 77 20.31 -10.62 -14.17
CA GLY A 77 19.91 -11.04 -15.53
C GLY A 77 18.39 -11.04 -15.78
N ALA A 78 17.56 -10.67 -14.81
CA ALA A 78 16.14 -10.46 -15.03
C ALA A 78 15.91 -9.21 -15.87
N ARG A 79 15.04 -9.31 -16.88
CA ARG A 79 14.71 -8.17 -17.75
C ARG A 79 13.71 -7.25 -17.08
N HIS A 80 14.03 -5.97 -16.97
CA HIS A 80 13.15 -4.94 -16.45
C HIS A 80 12.48 -4.17 -17.61
N GLU A 81 11.17 -4.28 -17.70
CA GLU A 81 10.32 -3.52 -18.64
C GLU A 81 9.64 -2.39 -17.88
N THR A 82 10.06 -1.17 -18.18
CA THR A 82 9.57 0.05 -17.52
C THR A 82 8.43 0.69 -18.30
N GLY A 83 7.63 1.54 -17.64
CA GLY A 83 6.51 2.24 -18.27
C GLY A 83 5.37 1.30 -18.69
N VAL A 84 5.29 0.11 -18.11
CA VAL A 84 4.26 -0.88 -18.43
C VAL A 84 3.10 -0.79 -17.42
N ALA A 85 1.98 -0.23 -17.83
CA ALA A 85 0.74 -0.23 -17.07
C ALA A 85 -0.01 -1.55 -17.26
N VAL A 86 0.23 -2.55 -16.39
CA VAL A 86 -0.51 -3.81 -16.43
C VAL A 86 -1.96 -3.55 -16.03
N TRP A 87 -2.90 -3.96 -16.89
CA TRP A 87 -4.34 -3.74 -16.68
C TRP A 87 -5.14 -5.04 -16.57
N GLU A 88 -4.55 -6.19 -16.92
CA GLU A 88 -5.16 -7.51 -16.81
C GLU A 88 -4.13 -8.59 -16.50
N VAL A 89 -4.52 -9.51 -15.65
CA VAL A 89 -3.89 -10.82 -15.42
C VAL A 89 -4.98 -11.87 -15.50
N THR A 90 -4.81 -12.88 -16.35
CA THR A 90 -5.79 -13.96 -16.49
C THR A 90 -5.39 -15.19 -15.68
N ARG A 91 -6.36 -16.09 -15.42
CA ARG A 91 -6.12 -17.36 -14.73
C ARG A 91 -5.24 -18.31 -15.53
N GLU A 92 -5.21 -18.15 -16.86
CA GLU A 92 -4.34 -18.87 -17.81
C GLU A 92 -2.92 -18.31 -17.85
N ARG A 93 -2.62 -17.36 -16.95
CA ARG A 93 -1.31 -16.70 -16.79
C ARG A 93 -0.89 -15.83 -17.97
N ARG A 94 -1.87 -15.22 -18.66
CA ARG A 94 -1.59 -14.12 -19.58
C ARG A 94 -1.57 -12.80 -18.82
N VAL A 95 -0.61 -11.96 -19.12
CA VAL A 95 -0.49 -10.59 -18.60
C VAL A 95 -0.64 -9.62 -19.74
N ASN A 96 -1.58 -8.69 -19.63
CA ASN A 96 -1.79 -7.64 -20.62
C ASN A 96 -1.45 -6.27 -19.99
N GLY A 97 -0.64 -5.51 -20.70
CA GLY A 97 -0.17 -4.19 -20.28
C GLY A 97 -0.22 -3.18 -21.41
N LEU A 98 -0.20 -1.91 -21.05
CA LEU A 98 -0.04 -0.79 -21.96
C LEU A 98 1.36 -0.21 -21.79
N GLN A 99 2.12 -0.11 -22.88
CA GLN A 99 3.44 0.50 -22.91
C GLN A 99 3.53 1.43 -24.12
N ASN A 100 3.87 2.70 -23.89
CA ASN A 100 3.98 3.72 -24.94
C ASN A 100 2.73 3.82 -25.85
N GLY A 101 1.52 3.72 -25.23
CA GLY A 101 0.23 3.80 -25.93
C GLY A 101 -0.12 2.57 -26.78
N ARG A 102 0.57 1.45 -26.61
CA ARG A 102 0.33 0.18 -27.32
C ARG A 102 0.14 -0.97 -26.36
N VAL A 103 -0.77 -1.88 -26.70
CA VAL A 103 -0.99 -3.11 -25.92
C VAL A 103 0.17 -4.08 -26.16
N ARG A 104 0.69 -4.62 -25.07
CA ARG A 104 1.63 -5.74 -25.05
C ARG A 104 1.08 -6.88 -24.21
N SER A 105 1.40 -8.10 -24.61
CA SER A 105 0.95 -9.31 -23.91
C SER A 105 2.11 -10.26 -23.65
N TRP A 106 2.10 -10.86 -22.46
CA TRP A 106 3.06 -11.89 -22.05
C TRP A 106 2.30 -13.15 -21.65
N GLN A 107 2.76 -14.32 -22.12
CA GLN A 107 2.30 -15.61 -21.65
C GLN A 107 3.36 -16.19 -20.71
N ALA A 108 3.04 -16.25 -19.43
CA ALA A 108 3.97 -16.73 -18.41
C ALA A 108 3.65 -18.17 -17.97
N GLN A 109 4.68 -18.92 -17.57
CA GLN A 109 4.46 -20.18 -16.87
C GLN A 109 4.16 -19.93 -15.38
N ARG A 110 4.73 -18.87 -14.78
CA ARG A 110 4.46 -18.42 -13.41
C ARG A 110 4.34 -16.90 -13.36
N ILE A 111 3.51 -16.41 -12.46
CA ILE A 111 3.33 -14.96 -12.24
C ILE A 111 3.54 -14.64 -10.77
N VAL A 112 4.28 -13.58 -10.47
CA VAL A 112 4.41 -13.04 -9.11
C VAL A 112 3.78 -11.65 -9.05
N LEU A 113 2.70 -11.50 -8.31
CA LEU A 113 2.05 -10.23 -8.01
C LEU A 113 2.82 -9.54 -6.87
N ALA A 114 3.57 -8.49 -7.18
CA ALA A 114 4.33 -7.70 -6.22
C ALA A 114 3.84 -6.25 -6.18
N THR A 115 2.53 -6.07 -6.24
CA THR A 115 1.85 -4.77 -6.41
C THR A 115 1.81 -3.91 -5.14
N GLY A 116 2.34 -4.41 -4.03
CA GLY A 116 2.55 -3.68 -2.80
C GLY A 116 1.26 -3.25 -2.12
N ALA A 117 1.31 -2.08 -1.47
CA ALA A 117 0.22 -1.50 -0.70
C ALA A 117 -0.18 -0.13 -1.23
N MET A 118 -1.35 0.31 -0.83
CA MET A 118 -1.85 1.66 -0.99
C MET A 118 -2.16 2.28 0.37
N GLU A 119 -2.19 3.58 0.44
CA GLU A 119 -2.57 4.26 1.67
C GLU A 119 -4.05 4.01 1.99
N ARG A 120 -4.35 3.72 3.26
CA ARG A 120 -5.72 3.54 3.72
C ARG A 120 -6.49 4.85 3.53
N PRO A 121 -7.67 4.85 2.92
CA PRO A 121 -8.54 6.03 2.87
C PRO A 121 -8.84 6.54 4.29
N PHE A 122 -8.82 7.87 4.44
CA PHE A 122 -9.12 8.52 5.71
C PHE A 122 -10.17 9.63 5.48
N PRO A 123 -11.42 9.28 5.17
CA PRO A 123 -12.46 10.23 4.80
C PRO A 123 -13.03 10.92 6.07
N ILE A 124 -12.35 11.98 6.50
CA ILE A 124 -12.85 12.94 7.51
C ILE A 124 -13.54 14.11 6.84
N PRO A 125 -14.38 14.89 7.52
CA PRO A 125 -14.95 16.12 6.94
C PRO A 125 -13.88 17.01 6.32
N GLY A 126 -14.08 17.49 5.11
CA GLY A 126 -13.15 18.36 4.38
C GLY A 126 -11.94 17.66 3.71
N TRP A 127 -11.82 16.32 3.77
CA TRP A 127 -10.65 15.61 3.21
C TRP A 127 -10.47 15.71 1.70
N THR A 128 -11.50 16.21 0.99
CA THR A 128 -11.46 16.42 -0.47
C THR A 128 -10.99 17.81 -0.88
N LEU A 129 -10.82 18.73 0.08
CA LEU A 129 -10.38 20.09 -0.19
C LEU A 129 -8.97 20.14 -0.80
N PRO A 130 -8.70 21.05 -1.74
CA PRO A 130 -7.34 21.40 -2.14
C PRO A 130 -6.46 21.72 -0.93
N GLY A 131 -5.21 21.25 -0.93
CA GLY A 131 -4.32 21.32 0.24
C GLY A 131 -4.36 20.07 1.12
N VAL A 132 -5.31 19.15 0.91
CA VAL A 132 -5.36 17.87 1.62
C VAL A 132 -4.81 16.76 0.74
N MET A 133 -3.88 15.98 1.27
CA MET A 133 -3.34 14.80 0.62
C MET A 133 -2.97 13.73 1.64
N THR A 134 -2.66 12.53 1.17
CA THR A 134 -2.16 11.47 2.04
C THR A 134 -0.66 11.67 2.32
N ALA A 135 -0.20 11.23 3.49
CA ALA A 135 1.21 11.33 3.87
C ALA A 135 2.12 10.56 2.90
N GLY A 136 1.65 9.41 2.37
CA GLY A 136 2.39 8.64 1.37
C GLY A 136 2.54 9.38 0.04
N ALA A 137 1.49 10.05 -0.44
CA ALA A 137 1.58 10.87 -1.65
C ALA A 137 2.59 12.02 -1.47
N ALA A 138 2.55 12.69 -0.33
CA ALA A 138 3.49 13.76 0.01
C ALA A 138 4.95 13.24 0.10
N GLN A 139 5.15 12.04 0.64
CA GLN A 139 6.47 11.39 0.68
C GLN A 139 6.99 11.05 -0.73
N ILE A 140 6.11 10.62 -1.64
CA ILE A 140 6.49 10.33 -3.02
C ILE A 140 6.97 11.59 -3.73
N LEU A 141 6.30 12.72 -3.57
CA LEU A 141 6.76 14.01 -4.12
C LEU A 141 8.18 14.38 -3.62
N LEU A 142 8.44 14.17 -2.33
CA LEU A 142 9.77 14.38 -1.77
C LEU A 142 10.81 13.42 -2.36
N LYS A 143 10.48 12.15 -2.54
CA LYS A 143 11.39 11.13 -3.08
C LYS A 143 11.69 11.32 -4.56
N THR A 144 10.70 11.69 -5.36
CA THR A 144 10.86 11.81 -6.82
C THR A 144 11.40 13.16 -7.25
N ALA A 145 10.78 14.23 -6.79
CA ALA A 145 11.03 15.58 -7.28
C ALA A 145 11.68 16.50 -6.23
N GLN A 146 11.97 16.01 -5.03
CA GLN A 146 12.45 16.81 -3.89
C GLN A 146 11.50 17.99 -3.56
N VAL A 147 10.22 17.85 -3.93
CA VAL A 147 9.19 18.85 -3.66
C VAL A 147 8.61 18.63 -2.27
N VAL A 148 8.47 19.71 -1.53
CA VAL A 148 7.81 19.76 -0.22
C VAL A 148 6.64 20.74 -0.26
N PRO A 149 5.59 20.50 0.53
CA PRO A 149 4.48 21.46 0.62
C PRO A 149 4.95 22.82 1.14
N GLY A 150 4.44 23.88 0.54
CA GLY A 150 4.57 25.24 1.07
C GLY A 150 3.48 25.57 2.08
N GLY A 151 3.71 26.60 2.91
CA GLY A 151 2.74 27.10 3.89
C GLY A 151 2.73 26.34 5.22
N GLY A 152 1.66 26.47 5.97
CA GLY A 152 1.48 25.83 7.28
C GLY A 152 1.10 24.36 7.12
N LEU A 153 1.98 23.45 7.53
CA LEU A 153 1.82 22.00 7.41
C LEU A 153 1.37 21.37 8.71
N VAL A 154 0.31 20.54 8.66
CA VAL A 154 -0.12 19.66 9.75
C VAL A 154 -0.14 18.20 9.25
N LEU A 155 0.42 17.28 10.06
CA LEU A 155 0.31 15.85 9.84
C LEU A 155 -0.74 15.28 10.80
N ALA A 156 -1.70 14.49 10.30
CA ALA A 156 -2.80 13.98 11.12
C ALA A 156 -3.10 12.50 10.86
N GLY A 157 -3.31 11.74 11.93
CA GLY A 157 -3.64 10.33 11.88
C GLY A 157 -2.80 9.45 12.79
N CYS A 158 -2.44 8.24 12.37
CA CYS A 158 -1.59 7.33 13.16
C CYS A 158 -0.69 6.49 12.25
N GLY A 159 0.39 5.98 12.82
CA GLY A 159 1.29 5.04 12.15
C GLY A 159 2.72 5.55 11.98
N PRO A 160 3.68 4.62 11.78
CA PRO A 160 5.10 4.96 11.72
C PRO A 160 5.48 5.93 10.60
N LEU A 161 4.76 5.90 9.47
CA LEU A 161 5.02 6.79 8.34
C LEU A 161 4.80 8.27 8.70
N LEU A 162 3.85 8.55 9.58
CA LEU A 162 3.58 9.92 10.04
C LEU A 162 4.84 10.55 10.65
N TYR A 163 5.52 9.82 11.53
CA TYR A 163 6.74 10.27 12.20
C TYR A 163 7.96 10.29 11.26
N LEU A 164 8.06 9.29 10.38
CA LEU A 164 9.12 9.22 9.39
C LEU A 164 9.06 10.43 8.44
N LEU A 165 7.87 10.71 7.91
CA LEU A 165 7.67 11.86 7.02
C LEU A 165 7.92 13.18 7.74
N GLY A 166 7.42 13.33 8.97
CA GLY A 166 7.69 14.50 9.79
C GLY A 166 9.20 14.73 9.98
N TRP A 167 9.96 13.67 10.28
CA TRP A 167 11.40 13.73 10.41
C TRP A 167 12.10 14.10 9.08
N GLN A 168 11.68 13.51 7.95
CA GLN A 168 12.22 13.83 6.63
C GLN A 168 11.93 15.29 6.25
N TYR A 169 10.75 15.79 6.57
CA TYR A 169 10.37 17.18 6.31
C TYR A 169 11.14 18.19 7.17
N LEU A 170 11.42 17.88 8.43
CA LEU A 170 12.31 18.71 9.23
C LEU A 170 13.71 18.85 8.59
N ARG A 171 14.25 17.73 8.09
CA ARG A 171 15.54 17.72 7.38
C ARG A 171 15.49 18.46 6.05
N ALA A 172 14.32 18.50 5.41
CA ALA A 172 14.06 19.31 4.22
C ALA A 172 13.81 20.79 4.52
N GLY A 173 13.89 21.21 5.79
CA GLY A 173 13.67 22.61 6.20
C GLY A 173 12.19 23.01 6.29
N VAL A 174 11.25 22.06 6.25
CA VAL A 174 9.81 22.35 6.33
C VAL A 174 9.41 22.63 7.77
N LYS A 175 8.69 23.74 7.98
CA LYS A 175 8.11 24.09 9.28
C LYS A 175 6.81 23.33 9.50
N ILE A 176 6.82 22.36 10.41
CA ILE A 176 5.65 21.58 10.80
C ILE A 176 4.91 22.31 11.92
N ARG A 177 3.64 22.67 11.73
CA ARG A 177 2.82 23.35 12.73
C ARG A 177 2.39 22.41 13.86
N ALA A 178 2.03 21.16 13.51
CA ALA A 178 1.71 20.13 14.49
C ALA A 178 1.71 18.72 13.89
N ILE A 179 1.86 17.73 14.77
CA ILE A 179 1.50 16.33 14.53
C ILE A 179 0.30 15.99 15.41
N VAL A 180 -0.83 15.66 14.79
CA VAL A 180 -2.09 15.31 15.44
C VAL A 180 -2.26 13.80 15.35
N ASP A 181 -1.87 13.12 16.43
CA ASP A 181 -1.85 11.66 16.50
C ASP A 181 -3.13 11.11 17.13
N THR A 182 -3.81 10.24 16.40
CA THR A 182 -5.05 9.60 16.85
C THR A 182 -4.82 8.38 17.75
N THR A 183 -3.57 7.97 17.99
CA THR A 183 -3.22 6.85 18.87
C THR A 183 -3.61 7.15 20.32
N ALA A 184 -4.53 6.38 20.86
CA ALA A 184 -5.05 6.56 22.22
C ALA A 184 -4.25 5.76 23.28
N ARG A 185 -4.41 6.11 24.55
CA ARG A 185 -3.79 5.35 25.65
C ARG A 185 -4.20 3.87 25.66
N ALA A 186 -5.45 3.57 25.31
CA ALA A 186 -5.94 2.19 25.22
C ALA A 186 -5.19 1.36 24.16
N ASP A 187 -4.68 1.99 23.09
CA ASP A 187 -3.91 1.29 22.06
C ASP A 187 -2.53 0.89 22.57
N HIS A 188 -1.90 1.74 23.37
CA HIS A 188 -0.63 1.41 24.04
C HIS A 188 -0.81 0.22 24.97
N LEU A 189 -1.89 0.18 25.76
CA LEU A 189 -2.20 -0.96 26.64
C LEU A 189 -2.45 -2.24 25.83
N ARG A 190 -3.21 -2.13 24.73
CA ARG A 190 -3.46 -3.27 23.83
C ARG A 190 -2.18 -3.79 23.19
N ALA A 191 -1.29 -2.90 22.79
CA ALA A 191 0.01 -3.27 22.19
C ALA A 191 0.91 -4.01 23.18
N LEU A 192 0.83 -3.74 24.49
CA LEU A 192 1.63 -4.43 25.51
C LEU A 192 1.39 -5.95 25.54
N ALA A 193 0.19 -6.43 25.15
CA ALA A 193 -0.07 -7.86 25.02
C ALA A 193 0.85 -8.56 23.99
N HIS A 194 1.47 -7.79 23.09
CA HIS A 194 2.36 -8.27 22.02
C HIS A 194 3.84 -7.89 22.28
N ALA A 195 4.21 -7.52 23.51
CA ALA A 195 5.55 -7.06 23.86
C ALA A 195 6.64 -8.08 23.57
N GLY A 196 6.37 -9.38 23.71
CA GLY A 196 7.35 -10.44 23.40
C GLY A 196 7.81 -10.44 21.94
N GLY A 197 6.89 -10.23 21.00
CA GLY A 197 7.22 -10.04 19.57
C GLY A 197 7.95 -8.73 19.32
N ALA A 198 7.57 -7.68 20.01
CA ALA A 198 8.19 -6.36 19.94
C ALA A 198 9.68 -6.40 20.37
N LEU A 199 10.01 -7.19 21.39
CA LEU A 199 11.40 -7.38 21.86
C LEU A 199 12.28 -8.05 20.78
N ARG A 200 11.76 -9.02 20.03
CA ARG A 200 12.48 -9.60 18.87
C ARG A 200 12.74 -8.56 17.79
N GLY A 201 11.76 -7.70 17.50
CA GLY A 201 11.83 -6.61 16.53
C GLY A 201 12.33 -5.28 17.13
N TRP A 202 13.08 -5.28 18.23
CA TRP A 202 13.46 -4.08 18.99
C TRP A 202 14.08 -2.96 18.15
N ARG A 203 14.78 -3.30 17.05
CA ARG A 203 15.39 -2.34 16.13
C ARG A 203 14.34 -1.41 15.49
N VAL A 204 13.17 -1.94 15.17
CA VAL A 204 12.05 -1.17 14.59
C VAL A 204 11.51 -0.18 15.64
N LEU A 205 11.36 -0.64 16.89
CA LEU A 205 10.90 0.22 17.99
C LEU A 205 11.92 1.31 18.31
N ALA A 206 13.21 0.96 18.41
CA ALA A 206 14.28 1.91 18.65
C ALA A 206 14.34 3.00 17.56
N LYS A 207 14.12 2.62 16.30
CA LYS A 207 13.99 3.56 15.19
C LYS A 207 12.80 4.51 15.40
N GLY A 208 11.62 3.99 15.70
CA GLY A 208 10.43 4.80 15.97
C GLY A 208 10.68 5.81 17.09
N MET A 209 11.29 5.37 18.20
CA MET A 209 11.66 6.24 19.31
C MET A 209 12.66 7.34 18.89
N LYS A 210 13.67 7.01 18.08
CA LYS A 210 14.63 8.01 17.56
C LYS A 210 13.92 9.09 16.72
N LEU A 211 12.99 8.69 15.86
CA LEU A 211 12.22 9.64 15.04
C LEU A 211 11.37 10.57 15.93
N MET A 212 10.62 10.01 16.89
CA MET A 212 9.82 10.80 17.82
C MET A 212 10.67 11.74 18.68
N LEU A 213 11.83 11.28 19.16
CA LEU A 213 12.73 12.11 19.92
C LEU A 213 13.31 13.27 19.08
N ALA A 214 13.65 13.03 17.81
CA ALA A 214 14.12 14.06 16.90
C ALA A 214 13.05 15.13 16.66
N LEU A 215 11.80 14.73 16.44
CA LEU A 215 10.67 15.65 16.28
C LEU A 215 10.41 16.49 17.55
N ARG A 216 10.47 15.86 18.74
CA ARG A 216 10.31 16.55 20.03
C ARG A 216 11.46 17.53 20.29
N ARG A 217 12.71 17.17 19.98
CA ARG A 217 13.87 18.07 20.12
C ARG A 217 13.76 19.28 19.20
N ALA A 218 13.16 19.11 18.02
CA ALA A 218 12.83 20.19 17.10
C ALA A 218 11.62 21.02 17.55
N ARG A 219 11.04 20.74 18.73
CA ARG A 219 9.88 21.41 19.31
C ARG A 219 8.64 21.40 18.42
N VAL A 220 8.47 20.34 17.60
CA VAL A 220 7.22 20.16 16.86
C VAL A 220 6.10 19.92 17.86
N PRO A 221 4.98 20.66 17.82
CA PRO A 221 3.84 20.43 18.69
C PRO A 221 3.21 19.06 18.42
N PHE A 222 2.90 18.30 19.49
CA PHE A 222 2.23 17.01 19.42
C PHE A 222 0.90 17.04 20.17
N HIS A 223 -0.16 16.56 19.50
CA HIS A 223 -1.46 16.30 20.10
C HIS A 223 -1.74 14.81 19.98
N THR A 224 -1.83 14.07 21.08
CA THR A 224 -2.03 12.62 21.09
C THR A 224 -3.44 12.26 21.54
N GLY A 225 -3.96 11.12 21.08
CA GLY A 225 -5.32 10.69 21.37
C GLY A 225 -6.38 11.57 20.73
N ALA A 226 -6.04 12.18 19.59
CA ALA A 226 -6.95 13.08 18.89
C ALA A 226 -8.16 12.32 18.29
N THR A 227 -9.32 12.94 18.40
CA THR A 227 -10.60 12.45 17.90
C THR A 227 -11.36 13.56 17.18
N SER A 228 -12.43 13.22 16.48
CA SER A 228 -13.33 14.19 15.81
C SER A 228 -12.57 15.14 14.86
N LEU A 229 -11.63 14.59 14.08
CA LEU A 229 -10.87 15.37 13.12
C LEU A 229 -11.78 15.89 12.01
N ALA A 230 -11.65 17.17 11.69
CA ALA A 230 -12.33 17.81 10.55
C ALA A 230 -11.44 18.90 9.95
N ILE A 231 -11.38 18.97 8.63
CA ILE A 231 -10.65 20.01 7.91
C ILE A 231 -11.64 21.12 7.56
N GLU A 232 -11.34 22.33 7.99
CA GLU A 232 -12.10 23.53 7.72
C GLU A 232 -11.53 24.26 6.50
N GLY A 233 -12.41 24.88 5.71
CA GLY A 233 -12.09 25.70 4.57
C GLY A 233 -13.22 25.76 3.57
N GLY A 234 -13.18 26.77 2.70
CA GLY A 234 -14.13 26.94 1.62
C GLY A 234 -13.63 26.30 0.32
N GLN A 235 -12.71 26.95 -0.39
CA GLN A 235 -12.13 26.48 -1.64
C GLN A 235 -10.85 25.66 -1.43
N LYS A 236 -10.21 25.75 -0.27
CA LYS A 236 -8.99 25.02 0.12
C LYS A 236 -9.00 24.78 1.61
N ALA A 237 -8.08 23.92 2.08
CA ALA A 237 -7.85 23.72 3.50
C ALA A 237 -7.34 25.03 4.14
N GLU A 238 -7.90 25.38 5.29
CA GLU A 238 -7.56 26.58 6.06
C GLU A 238 -7.17 26.22 7.51
N ALA A 239 -7.78 25.17 8.06
CA ALA A 239 -7.44 24.69 9.41
C ALA A 239 -7.80 23.19 9.58
N LEU A 240 -7.14 22.56 10.55
CA LEU A 240 -7.55 21.28 11.11
C LEU A 240 -8.18 21.51 12.49
N ARG A 241 -9.43 21.06 12.67
CA ARG A 241 -10.11 21.01 13.95
C ARG A 241 -10.13 19.57 14.48
N PHE A 242 -9.95 19.41 15.78
CA PHE A 242 -9.98 18.10 16.44
C PHE A 242 -10.18 18.27 17.96
N ASN A 243 -10.60 17.19 18.64
CA ASN A 243 -10.61 17.14 20.10
C ASN A 243 -9.38 16.35 20.61
N ALA A 244 -8.69 16.86 21.61
CA ALA A 244 -7.61 16.14 22.29
C ALA A 244 -7.58 16.52 23.77
N GLY A 245 -7.48 15.50 24.65
CA GLY A 245 -7.50 15.74 26.09
C GLY A 245 -8.80 16.37 26.59
N GLY A 246 -9.92 16.13 25.92
CA GLY A 246 -11.24 16.69 26.26
C GLY A 246 -11.41 18.18 25.87
N ARG A 247 -10.52 18.74 25.07
CA ARG A 247 -10.58 20.11 24.59
C ARG A 247 -10.59 20.15 23.07
N ASP A 248 -11.35 21.10 22.52
CA ASP A 248 -11.34 21.37 21.10
C ASP A 248 -10.13 22.24 20.74
N HIS A 249 -9.48 21.84 19.67
CA HIS A 249 -8.33 22.51 19.09
C HIS A 249 -8.62 22.88 17.65
N ARG A 250 -8.07 24.01 17.22
CA ARG A 250 -8.07 24.47 15.84
C ARG A 250 -6.66 24.95 15.49
N ILE A 251 -6.07 24.34 14.47
CA ILE A 251 -4.72 24.70 13.99
C ILE A 251 -4.86 25.13 12.53
N GLU A 252 -4.47 26.37 12.25
CA GLU A 252 -4.40 26.86 10.88
C GLU A 252 -3.42 26.02 10.04
N ALA A 253 -3.84 25.62 8.86
CA ALA A 253 -3.05 24.79 7.98
C ALA A 253 -3.42 25.04 6.52
N ASP A 254 -2.41 25.33 5.70
CA ASP A 254 -2.55 25.38 4.24
C ASP A 254 -2.48 23.98 3.63
N VAL A 255 -1.79 23.07 4.31
CA VAL A 255 -1.63 21.68 3.90
C VAL A 255 -1.85 20.75 5.09
N VAL A 256 -2.73 19.75 4.88
CA VAL A 256 -3.01 18.68 5.85
C VAL A 256 -2.65 17.34 5.23
N LEU A 257 -1.70 16.62 5.86
CA LEU A 257 -1.28 15.29 5.45
C LEU A 257 -1.95 14.25 6.32
N LEU A 258 -2.83 13.46 5.72
CA LEU A 258 -3.62 12.44 6.38
C LEU A 258 -2.95 11.07 6.29
N HIS A 259 -2.94 10.30 7.39
CA HIS A 259 -2.44 8.93 7.42
C HIS A 259 -3.12 8.10 8.51
N GLN A 260 -3.62 6.94 8.15
CA GLN A 260 -4.03 5.92 9.14
C GLN A 260 -3.62 4.50 8.71
N GLY A 261 -2.37 4.39 8.26
CA GLY A 261 -1.78 3.15 7.79
C GLY A 261 -1.94 2.92 6.30
N VAL A 262 -1.50 1.76 5.87
CA VAL A 262 -1.58 1.27 4.49
C VAL A 262 -2.35 -0.04 4.46
N VAL A 263 -2.88 -0.39 3.29
CA VAL A 263 -3.63 -1.63 3.05
C VAL A 263 -3.11 -2.34 1.80
N PRO A 264 -3.23 -3.67 1.70
CA PRO A 264 -2.80 -4.42 0.53
C PRO A 264 -3.47 -3.94 -0.75
N ASN A 265 -2.71 -3.88 -1.84
CA ASN A 265 -3.27 -3.65 -3.17
C ASN A 265 -3.74 -4.99 -3.75
N THR A 266 -5.02 -5.27 -3.58
CA THR A 266 -5.65 -6.56 -3.88
C THR A 266 -6.37 -6.62 -5.24
N GLN A 267 -6.24 -5.60 -6.09
CA GLN A 267 -7.05 -5.50 -7.32
C GLN A 267 -6.83 -6.69 -8.26
N PHE A 268 -5.59 -7.12 -8.48
CA PHE A 268 -5.31 -8.28 -9.32
C PHE A 268 -5.82 -9.58 -8.70
N SER A 269 -5.58 -9.80 -7.41
CA SER A 269 -6.05 -11.03 -6.75
C SER A 269 -7.58 -11.13 -6.74
N TRP A 270 -8.29 -10.01 -6.54
CA TRP A 270 -9.75 -9.96 -6.71
C TRP A 270 -10.20 -10.19 -8.16
N SER A 271 -9.50 -9.65 -9.16
CA SER A 271 -9.85 -9.90 -10.57
C SER A 271 -9.69 -11.36 -10.97
N LEU A 272 -8.69 -12.03 -10.42
CA LEU A 272 -8.43 -13.47 -10.57
C LEU A 272 -9.40 -14.37 -9.82
N ARG A 273 -10.28 -13.82 -8.97
CA ARG A 273 -11.17 -14.58 -8.08
C ARG A 273 -10.40 -15.45 -7.08
N ALA A 274 -9.22 -15.03 -6.67
CA ALA A 274 -8.52 -15.67 -5.57
C ALA A 274 -9.30 -15.51 -4.27
N THR A 275 -9.13 -16.45 -3.36
CA THR A 275 -9.77 -16.39 -2.04
C THR A 275 -9.14 -15.30 -1.18
N HIS A 276 -9.98 -14.54 -0.49
CA HIS A 276 -9.57 -13.48 0.43
C HIS A 276 -10.20 -13.69 1.80
N HIS A 277 -9.56 -13.15 2.81
CA HIS A 277 -10.10 -13.06 4.17
C HIS A 277 -10.03 -11.63 4.66
N TRP A 278 -10.91 -11.30 5.60
CA TRP A 278 -10.82 -10.05 6.36
C TRP A 278 -9.83 -10.23 7.51
N ASP A 279 -8.79 -9.39 7.52
CA ASP A 279 -7.79 -9.37 8.61
C ASP A 279 -8.27 -8.40 9.70
N GLU A 280 -8.67 -8.94 10.86
CA GLU A 280 -9.15 -8.15 12.00
C GLU A 280 -8.04 -7.34 12.68
N ALA A 281 -6.78 -7.74 12.57
CA ALA A 281 -5.66 -7.00 13.14
C ALA A 281 -5.34 -5.76 12.29
N GLN A 282 -5.30 -5.94 10.98
CA GLN A 282 -5.00 -4.87 10.02
C GLN A 282 -6.26 -4.16 9.50
N LEU A 283 -7.46 -4.65 9.81
CA LEU A 283 -8.75 -4.12 9.37
C LEU A 283 -8.82 -3.91 7.85
N CYS A 284 -8.46 -4.93 7.09
CA CYS A 284 -8.45 -4.89 5.63
C CYS A 284 -8.59 -6.28 5.03
N TRP A 285 -8.86 -6.33 3.73
CA TRP A 285 -8.85 -7.56 2.96
C TRP A 285 -7.43 -7.98 2.62
N ALA A 286 -7.13 -9.27 2.80
CA ALA A 286 -5.88 -9.87 2.36
C ALA A 286 -6.16 -11.17 1.58
N PRO A 287 -5.42 -11.45 0.49
CA PRO A 287 -5.54 -12.70 -0.24
C PRO A 287 -4.95 -13.86 0.57
N GLN A 288 -5.60 -15.03 0.49
CA GLN A 288 -5.06 -16.26 1.03
C GLN A 288 -3.96 -16.80 0.10
N ALA A 289 -2.83 -17.13 0.69
CA ALA A 289 -1.71 -17.71 -0.03
C ALA A 289 -0.99 -18.74 0.85
N ASN A 290 -0.40 -19.75 0.21
CA ASN A 290 0.41 -20.75 0.90
C ASN A 290 1.71 -20.14 1.46
N PRO A 291 2.54 -20.88 2.23
CA PRO A 291 3.77 -20.34 2.81
C PRO A 291 4.77 -19.77 1.79
N TRP A 292 4.69 -20.16 0.52
CA TRP A 292 5.53 -19.65 -0.56
C TRP A 292 4.94 -18.43 -1.27
N GLY A 293 3.70 -18.07 -0.95
CA GLY A 293 2.97 -16.96 -1.57
C GLY A 293 2.10 -17.36 -2.74
N GLU A 294 1.95 -18.64 -3.08
CA GLU A 294 1.05 -19.07 -4.15
C GLU A 294 -0.41 -18.97 -3.70
N LEU A 295 -1.23 -18.37 -4.57
CA LEU A 295 -2.67 -18.26 -4.39
C LEU A 295 -3.36 -19.59 -4.68
N ASP A 296 -4.66 -19.66 -4.40
CA ASP A 296 -5.54 -20.76 -4.86
C ASP A 296 -5.80 -20.74 -6.39
N VAL A 297 -5.07 -19.92 -7.11
CA VAL A 297 -4.97 -19.88 -8.57
C VAL A 297 -3.59 -20.43 -8.96
N PRO A 298 -3.49 -21.65 -9.49
CA PRO A 298 -2.21 -22.34 -9.70
C PRO A 298 -1.22 -21.56 -10.56
N GLY A 299 0.03 -21.48 -10.09
CA GLY A 299 1.11 -20.79 -10.78
C GLY A 299 1.08 -19.26 -10.65
N ILE A 300 0.18 -18.72 -9.83
CA ILE A 300 0.13 -17.29 -9.52
C ILE A 300 0.45 -17.06 -8.06
N PHE A 301 1.49 -16.28 -7.82
CA PHE A 301 2.01 -15.94 -6.50
C PHE A 301 1.70 -14.50 -6.13
N ILE A 302 1.65 -14.20 -4.85
CA ILE A 302 1.62 -12.84 -4.31
C ILE A 302 2.71 -12.67 -3.25
N ALA A 303 3.43 -11.56 -3.30
CA ALA A 303 4.52 -11.27 -2.37
C ALA A 303 4.52 -9.80 -1.93
N GLY A 304 5.09 -9.56 -0.74
CA GLY A 304 5.17 -8.23 -0.15
C GLY A 304 3.85 -7.75 0.44
N ASP A 305 3.73 -6.43 0.61
CA ASP A 305 2.59 -5.81 1.28
C ASP A 305 1.24 -6.02 0.56
N GLY A 306 1.24 -6.50 -0.68
CA GLY A 306 0.04 -6.96 -1.38
C GLY A 306 -0.59 -8.23 -0.79
N ARG A 307 0.20 -9.05 -0.07
CA ARG A 307 -0.24 -10.25 0.64
C ARG A 307 -0.75 -9.95 2.06
N GLY A 308 -0.26 -8.86 2.65
CA GLY A 308 -0.50 -8.41 4.02
C GLY A 308 0.66 -7.50 4.44
N ILE A 309 0.37 -6.47 5.24
CA ILE A 309 1.34 -5.43 5.54
C ILE A 309 2.45 -5.95 6.46
N GLY A 310 3.65 -6.10 5.91
CA GLY A 310 4.85 -6.55 6.62
C GLY A 310 5.99 -5.51 6.67
N GLY A 311 6.01 -4.61 5.70
CA GLY A 311 7.08 -3.62 5.49
C GLY A 311 8.17 -4.09 4.53
N ALA A 312 9.06 -3.19 4.15
CA ALA A 312 9.97 -3.36 3.02
C ALA A 312 10.89 -4.59 3.13
N LEU A 313 11.47 -4.85 4.31
CA LEU A 313 12.36 -5.99 4.52
C LEU A 313 11.60 -7.32 4.44
N ALA A 314 10.44 -7.41 5.10
CA ALA A 314 9.58 -8.57 5.00
C ALA A 314 9.09 -8.79 3.55
N ALA A 315 8.77 -7.72 2.83
CA ALA A 315 8.37 -7.77 1.43
C ALA A 315 9.47 -8.37 0.54
N ALA A 316 10.73 -7.94 0.71
CA ALA A 316 11.86 -8.50 -0.04
C ALA A 316 12.05 -10.01 0.24
N LEU A 317 11.95 -10.42 1.52
CA LEU A 317 12.07 -11.82 1.92
C LEU A 317 10.93 -12.68 1.35
N GLN A 318 9.69 -12.18 1.38
CA GLN A 318 8.55 -12.86 0.76
C GLN A 318 8.72 -12.99 -0.76
N GLY A 319 9.21 -11.94 -1.41
CA GLY A 319 9.54 -11.98 -2.84
C GLY A 319 10.56 -13.07 -3.15
N ARG A 320 11.64 -13.15 -2.37
CA ARG A 320 12.66 -14.18 -2.54
C ARG A 320 12.11 -15.60 -2.40
N LEU A 321 11.21 -15.84 -1.43
CA LEU A 321 10.53 -17.13 -1.26
C LEU A 321 9.66 -17.46 -2.48
N ALA A 322 8.88 -16.51 -2.98
CA ALA A 322 8.04 -16.70 -4.15
C ALA A 322 8.87 -16.99 -5.42
N GLY A 323 9.98 -16.28 -5.61
CA GLY A 323 10.89 -16.51 -6.74
C GLY A 323 11.55 -17.89 -6.71
N LEU A 324 11.99 -18.34 -5.52
CA LEU A 324 12.57 -19.68 -5.34
C LEU A 324 11.53 -20.79 -5.63
N GLU A 325 10.31 -20.64 -5.16
CA GLU A 325 9.23 -21.60 -5.43
C GLU A 325 8.85 -21.63 -6.91
N ALA A 326 8.71 -20.47 -7.53
CA ALA A 326 8.43 -20.39 -8.96
C ALA A 326 9.51 -21.11 -9.78
N ALA A 327 10.78 -20.92 -9.44
CA ALA A 327 11.89 -21.61 -10.10
C ALA A 327 11.88 -23.13 -9.87
N GLN A 328 11.53 -23.57 -8.67
CA GLN A 328 11.40 -25.00 -8.35
C GLN A 328 10.27 -25.64 -9.15
N GLN A 329 9.09 -25.01 -9.20
CA GLN A 329 7.96 -25.51 -9.98
C GLN A 329 8.21 -25.54 -11.49
N LEU A 330 9.21 -24.78 -11.96
CA LEU A 330 9.69 -24.80 -13.36
C LEU A 330 10.81 -25.84 -13.58
N GLY A 331 11.19 -26.59 -12.54
CA GLY A 331 12.28 -27.56 -12.61
C GLY A 331 13.67 -26.95 -12.75
N ARG A 332 13.84 -25.64 -12.47
CA ARG A 332 15.15 -24.95 -12.57
C ARG A 332 16.06 -25.29 -11.40
N ILE A 333 15.49 -25.58 -10.25
CA ILE A 333 16.19 -26.06 -9.04
C ILE A 333 15.42 -27.22 -8.41
N SER A 334 16.12 -28.07 -7.65
CA SER A 334 15.47 -29.15 -6.90
C SER A 334 14.72 -28.60 -5.68
N ALA A 335 13.77 -29.38 -5.14
CA ALA A 335 13.09 -29.05 -3.90
C ALA A 335 14.09 -28.91 -2.72
N ALA A 336 15.10 -29.77 -2.66
CA ALA A 336 16.14 -29.70 -1.63
C ALA A 336 16.98 -28.42 -1.72
N ASP A 337 17.30 -27.95 -2.94
CA ASP A 337 18.02 -26.69 -3.14
C ASP A 337 17.18 -25.49 -2.77
N ARG A 338 15.89 -25.48 -3.19
CA ARG A 338 14.92 -24.46 -2.78
C ARG A 338 14.85 -24.35 -1.26
N ASP A 339 14.66 -25.46 -0.56
CA ASP A 339 14.47 -25.49 0.90
C ASP A 339 15.73 -25.05 1.64
N ARG A 340 16.90 -25.46 1.17
CA ARG A 340 18.19 -24.99 1.71
C ARG A 340 18.33 -23.47 1.57
N ARG A 341 18.01 -22.88 0.41
CA ARG A 341 18.08 -21.45 0.17
C ARG A 341 16.98 -20.68 0.93
N ALA A 342 15.82 -21.29 1.12
CA ALA A 342 14.69 -20.67 1.81
C ALA A 342 14.82 -20.65 3.33
N ALA A 343 15.56 -21.58 3.95
CA ALA A 343 15.65 -21.70 5.40
C ALA A 343 16.11 -20.40 6.10
N PRO A 344 17.22 -19.75 5.73
CA PRO A 344 17.62 -18.48 6.33
C PRO A 344 16.62 -17.36 6.05
N VAL A 345 16.03 -17.31 4.83
CA VAL A 345 15.05 -16.31 4.45
C VAL A 345 13.80 -16.39 5.34
N ARG A 346 13.34 -17.60 5.68
CA ARG A 346 12.19 -17.82 6.58
C ARG A 346 12.49 -17.39 8.00
N ALA A 347 13.70 -17.66 8.50
CA ALA A 347 14.13 -17.23 9.83
C ALA A 347 14.14 -15.69 9.96
N ASP A 348 14.69 -15.02 8.94
CA ASP A 348 14.71 -13.55 8.87
C ASP A 348 13.29 -12.99 8.75
N LEU A 349 12.45 -13.59 7.90
CA LEU A 349 11.06 -13.17 7.74
C LEU A 349 10.28 -13.28 9.06
N ALA A 350 10.44 -14.38 9.78
CA ALA A 350 9.81 -14.56 11.10
C ALA A 350 10.25 -13.45 12.08
N THR A 351 11.52 -13.06 12.05
CA THR A 351 12.05 -11.95 12.87
C THR A 351 11.42 -10.61 12.46
N GLN A 352 11.37 -10.32 11.16
CA GLN A 352 10.77 -9.06 10.66
C GLN A 352 9.26 -8.96 10.99
N LEU A 353 8.53 -10.06 10.88
CA LEU A 353 7.09 -10.08 11.17
C LEU A 353 6.77 -10.13 12.66
N SER A 354 7.72 -10.46 13.54
CA SER A 354 7.47 -10.59 14.98
C SER A 354 6.96 -9.31 15.65
N VAL A 355 7.33 -8.14 15.12
CA VAL A 355 6.90 -6.84 15.65
C VAL A 355 5.51 -6.40 15.13
N ARG A 356 5.00 -7.05 14.09
CA ARG A 356 3.73 -6.61 13.45
C ARG A 356 2.54 -6.62 14.39
N PRO A 357 2.26 -7.67 15.19
CA PRO A 357 1.12 -7.65 16.11
C PRO A 357 1.15 -6.47 17.08
N PHE A 358 2.34 -6.08 17.54
CA PHE A 358 2.52 -4.91 18.38
C PHE A 358 2.16 -3.61 17.64
N LEU A 359 2.68 -3.42 16.42
CA LEU A 359 2.42 -2.23 15.62
C LEU A 359 0.96 -2.13 15.17
N ASP A 360 0.35 -3.25 14.80
CA ASP A 360 -1.05 -3.31 14.37
C ASP A 360 -2.01 -2.99 15.54
N ALA A 361 -1.70 -3.45 16.74
CA ALA A 361 -2.44 -3.11 17.94
C ALA A 361 -2.26 -1.64 18.35
N LEU A 362 -1.01 -1.11 18.24
CA LEU A 362 -0.68 0.27 18.62
C LEU A 362 -1.30 1.30 17.65
N TYR A 363 -1.20 1.04 16.35
CA TYR A 363 -1.63 1.99 15.31
C TYR A 363 -2.91 1.53 14.61
N ARG A 364 -3.84 0.96 15.36
CA ARG A 364 -5.13 0.53 14.82
C ARG A 364 -5.91 1.73 14.26
N PRO A 365 -6.38 1.68 12.99
CA PRO A 365 -7.16 2.76 12.37
C PRO A 365 -8.39 3.14 13.22
N LYS A 366 -8.63 4.44 13.40
CA LYS A 366 -9.68 4.95 14.29
C LYS A 366 -10.97 5.29 13.56
N LEU A 367 -10.85 5.98 12.42
CA LEU A 367 -12.01 6.29 11.62
C LEU A 367 -12.20 5.20 10.58
N ARG A 368 -13.25 4.42 10.75
CA ARG A 368 -13.69 3.37 9.81
C ARG A 368 -14.95 3.77 9.07
N VAL A 369 -15.84 4.45 9.78
CA VAL A 369 -17.17 4.83 9.29
C VAL A 369 -17.34 6.34 9.41
N PRO A 370 -17.33 7.07 8.30
CA PRO A 370 -17.47 8.52 8.30
C PRO A 370 -18.93 8.97 8.53
N ALA A 371 -19.11 10.25 8.89
CA ALA A 371 -20.42 10.90 8.99
C ALA A 371 -21.13 10.97 7.63
N ASP A 372 -22.44 11.20 7.65
CA ASP A 372 -23.31 11.11 6.47
C ASP A 372 -22.96 12.07 5.35
N ASP A 373 -22.50 13.26 5.68
CA ASP A 373 -22.11 14.31 4.73
C ASP A 373 -20.74 14.11 4.09
N VAL A 374 -19.96 13.15 4.58
CA VAL A 374 -18.59 12.91 4.10
C VAL A 374 -18.59 12.11 2.80
N ILE A 375 -17.94 12.65 1.78
CA ILE A 375 -17.70 11.96 0.51
C ILE A 375 -16.79 10.76 0.76
N ILE A 376 -17.24 9.56 0.38
CA ILE A 376 -16.47 8.32 0.46
C ILE A 376 -15.98 7.82 -0.90
N CYS A 377 -16.69 8.15 -1.99
CA CYS A 377 -16.26 7.88 -3.36
C CYS A 377 -15.97 9.20 -4.08
N ARG A 378 -14.68 9.58 -4.16
CA ARG A 378 -14.27 10.86 -4.81
C ARG A 378 -14.55 10.92 -6.30
N CYS A 379 -14.55 9.75 -6.98
CA CYS A 379 -14.75 9.70 -8.44
C CYS A 379 -16.21 9.98 -8.85
N GLU A 380 -17.15 9.56 -8.00
CA GLU A 380 -18.61 9.67 -8.25
C GLU A 380 -19.30 10.55 -7.18
N GLU A 381 -18.52 11.18 -6.30
CA GLU A 381 -18.93 12.09 -5.24
C GLU A 381 -20.03 11.55 -4.30
N VAL A 382 -20.05 10.23 -4.10
CA VAL A 382 -21.02 9.55 -3.23
C VAL A 382 -20.62 9.73 -1.77
N THR A 383 -21.59 10.18 -0.93
CA THR A 383 -21.39 10.34 0.53
C THR A 383 -21.70 9.06 1.30
N ALA A 384 -21.27 9.01 2.56
CA ALA A 384 -21.60 7.90 3.45
C ALA A 384 -23.11 7.79 3.73
N GLY A 385 -23.80 8.92 3.88
CA GLY A 385 -25.25 8.97 4.07
C GLY A 385 -26.04 8.44 2.86
N GLN A 386 -25.62 8.78 1.64
CA GLN A 386 -26.21 8.20 0.43
C GLN A 386 -26.03 6.68 0.41
N LEU A 387 -24.84 6.18 0.79
CA LEU A 387 -24.62 4.74 0.84
C LEU A 387 -25.49 4.06 1.90
N ARG A 388 -25.66 4.67 3.10
CA ARG A 388 -26.59 4.16 4.12
C ARG A 388 -28.05 4.16 3.64
N SER A 389 -28.45 5.19 2.90
CA SER A 389 -29.79 5.21 2.27
C SER A 389 -29.98 4.06 1.27
N HIS A 390 -28.94 3.71 0.49
CA HIS A 390 -28.99 2.55 -0.39
C HIS A 390 -29.12 1.24 0.39
N VAL A 391 -28.45 1.13 1.56
CA VAL A 391 -28.60 -0.04 2.44
C VAL A 391 -30.02 -0.15 2.98
N ALA A 392 -30.65 0.96 3.38
CA ALA A 392 -32.03 1.00 3.83
C ALA A 392 -33.02 0.57 2.72
N LEU A 393 -32.67 0.77 1.44
CA LEU A 393 -33.42 0.30 0.27
C LEU A 393 -33.12 -1.16 -0.12
N GLY A 394 -32.31 -1.89 0.66
CA GLY A 394 -32.00 -3.29 0.46
C GLY A 394 -30.65 -3.59 -0.22
N CYS A 395 -29.75 -2.63 -0.35
CA CYS A 395 -28.38 -2.88 -0.82
C CYS A 395 -27.59 -3.69 0.22
N THR A 396 -27.17 -4.91 -0.11
CA THR A 396 -26.47 -5.81 0.83
C THR A 396 -24.95 -5.80 0.67
N GLY A 397 -24.41 -5.19 -0.40
CA GLY A 397 -22.96 -5.22 -0.62
C GLY A 397 -22.48 -4.24 -1.69
N PRO A 398 -21.14 -4.08 -1.82
CA PRO A 398 -20.53 -3.06 -2.69
C PRO A 398 -20.95 -3.17 -4.16
N ASN A 399 -21.23 -4.38 -4.66
CA ASN A 399 -21.63 -4.57 -6.06
C ASN A 399 -23.03 -4.03 -6.36
N GLN A 400 -23.95 -4.12 -5.40
CA GLN A 400 -25.27 -3.51 -5.54
C GLN A 400 -25.20 -1.99 -5.40
N ALA A 401 -24.32 -1.47 -4.52
CA ALA A 401 -24.08 -0.05 -4.37
C ALA A 401 -23.71 0.65 -5.70
N LYS A 402 -23.07 -0.07 -6.62
CA LYS A 402 -22.82 0.43 -7.99
C LYS A 402 -24.12 0.75 -8.74
N SER A 403 -25.12 -0.12 -8.63
CA SER A 403 -26.40 0.05 -9.32
C SER A 403 -27.25 1.17 -8.72
N PHE A 404 -27.20 1.35 -7.40
CA PHE A 404 -27.95 2.40 -6.70
C PHE A 404 -27.37 3.80 -6.92
N GLY A 405 -26.04 3.96 -6.79
CA GLY A 405 -25.41 5.28 -6.75
C GLY A 405 -24.06 5.36 -7.46
N ARG A 406 -23.71 4.43 -8.35
CA ARG A 406 -22.46 4.38 -9.10
C ARG A 406 -21.19 4.29 -8.22
N CYS A 407 -21.33 4.10 -6.90
CA CYS A 407 -20.23 4.06 -5.96
C CYS A 407 -19.19 2.99 -6.37
N GLY A 408 -17.95 3.41 -6.63
CA GLY A 408 -16.87 2.51 -7.08
C GLY A 408 -16.82 2.27 -8.60
N MET A 409 -17.62 2.96 -9.43
CA MET A 409 -17.61 2.85 -10.88
C MET A 409 -16.65 3.82 -11.58
N GLY A 410 -16.13 4.81 -10.88
CA GLY A 410 -15.24 5.80 -11.45
C GLY A 410 -13.84 5.24 -11.83
N PRO A 411 -12.93 6.08 -12.35
CA PRO A 411 -11.64 5.67 -12.92
C PRO A 411 -10.76 4.84 -11.99
N CYS A 412 -10.89 5.01 -10.66
CA CYS A 412 -10.13 4.20 -9.69
C CYS A 412 -10.66 2.77 -9.54
N GLN A 413 -11.81 2.43 -10.12
CA GLN A 413 -12.43 1.10 -10.08
C GLN A 413 -12.59 0.55 -8.66
N GLY A 414 -13.00 1.40 -7.71
CA GLY A 414 -13.21 1.04 -6.31
C GLY A 414 -11.95 0.93 -5.45
N ARG A 415 -10.74 1.14 -5.99
CA ARG A 415 -9.50 1.06 -5.21
C ARG A 415 -9.50 1.99 -4.01
N GLN A 416 -9.91 3.24 -4.20
CA GLN A 416 -9.93 4.23 -3.13
C GLN A 416 -11.07 4.03 -2.14
N CYS A 417 -12.27 3.73 -2.62
CA CYS A 417 -13.45 3.68 -1.76
C CYS A 417 -13.81 2.28 -1.25
N GLY A 418 -13.31 1.20 -1.88
CA GLY A 418 -13.80 -0.16 -1.65
C GLY A 418 -13.76 -0.61 -0.18
N LEU A 419 -12.69 -0.28 0.53
CA LEU A 419 -12.57 -0.61 1.94
C LEU A 419 -13.62 0.16 2.78
N THR A 420 -13.69 1.48 2.62
CA THR A 420 -14.66 2.33 3.34
C THR A 420 -16.09 1.94 3.01
N VAL A 421 -16.39 1.63 1.75
CA VAL A 421 -17.72 1.18 1.33
C VAL A 421 -18.11 -0.13 2.02
N THR A 422 -17.20 -1.10 2.09
CA THR A 422 -17.43 -2.34 2.84
C THR A 422 -17.72 -2.04 4.32
N GLU A 423 -16.94 -1.16 4.96
CA GLU A 423 -17.10 -0.83 6.38
C GLU A 423 -18.40 -0.07 6.66
N VAL A 424 -18.80 0.87 5.81
CA VAL A 424 -20.08 1.61 5.94
C VAL A 424 -21.28 0.68 5.76
N ILE A 425 -21.25 -0.22 4.78
CA ILE A 425 -22.33 -1.20 4.59
C ILE A 425 -22.38 -2.18 5.77
N ALA A 426 -21.23 -2.64 6.27
CA ALA A 426 -21.14 -3.53 7.41
C ALA A 426 -21.78 -2.91 8.67
N GLU A 427 -21.43 -1.66 8.95
CA GLU A 427 -22.01 -0.89 10.07
C GLU A 427 -23.51 -0.69 9.89
N ALA A 428 -23.95 -0.22 8.73
CA ALA A 428 -25.38 0.04 8.48
C ALA A 428 -26.25 -1.22 8.54
N ARG A 429 -25.68 -2.40 8.23
CA ARG A 429 -26.37 -3.69 8.32
C ARG A 429 -26.19 -4.39 9.66
N GLY A 430 -25.29 -3.92 10.53
CA GLY A 430 -24.94 -4.60 11.77
C GLY A 430 -24.25 -5.95 11.59
N VAL A 431 -23.49 -6.13 10.49
CA VAL A 431 -22.76 -7.37 10.16
C VAL A 431 -21.26 -7.12 10.07
N SER A 432 -20.48 -8.20 9.98
CA SER A 432 -19.02 -8.07 9.78
C SER A 432 -18.67 -7.62 8.35
N PRO A 433 -17.52 -6.93 8.14
CA PRO A 433 -17.01 -6.63 6.80
C PRO A 433 -16.81 -7.90 5.95
N ALA A 434 -16.50 -9.04 6.58
CA ALA A 434 -16.36 -10.32 5.89
C ALA A 434 -17.67 -10.79 5.23
N GLU A 435 -18.81 -10.57 5.88
CA GLU A 435 -20.13 -10.90 5.34
C GLU A 435 -20.58 -9.96 4.22
N VAL A 436 -20.17 -8.68 4.26
CA VAL A 436 -20.46 -7.71 3.20
C VAL A 436 -19.69 -8.02 1.94
N GLY A 437 -18.44 -8.46 2.07
CA GLY A 437 -17.55 -8.74 0.95
C GLY A 437 -16.94 -7.48 0.32
N TYR A 438 -16.44 -7.64 -0.90
CA TYR A 438 -15.75 -6.59 -1.64
C TYR A 438 -16.30 -6.43 -3.06
N TYR A 439 -15.84 -5.42 -3.78
CA TYR A 439 -16.16 -5.24 -5.19
C TYR A 439 -15.73 -6.43 -6.04
N ARG A 440 -16.58 -6.83 -6.98
CA ARG A 440 -16.21 -7.79 -8.02
C ARG A 440 -15.38 -7.07 -9.09
N ILE A 441 -14.07 -7.08 -8.89
CA ILE A 441 -13.12 -6.43 -9.79
C ILE A 441 -13.09 -7.15 -11.14
N ARG A 442 -13.01 -6.37 -12.22
CA ARG A 442 -12.93 -6.85 -13.60
C ARG A 442 -11.88 -6.06 -14.37
N PRO A 443 -11.17 -6.71 -15.32
CA PRO A 443 -10.32 -5.98 -16.26
C PRO A 443 -11.16 -5.06 -17.18
N PRO A 444 -10.58 -3.97 -17.65
CA PRO A 444 -9.29 -3.42 -17.28
C PRO A 444 -9.33 -2.82 -15.87
N ILE A 445 -8.36 -3.16 -15.01
CA ILE A 445 -8.31 -2.61 -13.63
C ILE A 445 -7.73 -1.18 -13.60
N LYS A 446 -7.25 -0.69 -14.72
CA LYS A 446 -6.78 0.68 -14.95
C LYS A 446 -7.46 1.26 -16.17
N PRO A 447 -7.75 2.56 -16.19
CA PRO A 447 -8.33 3.18 -17.37
C PRO A 447 -7.40 3.02 -18.57
N ILE A 448 -7.97 2.58 -19.69
CA ILE A 448 -7.31 2.55 -20.99
C ILE A 448 -8.33 3.06 -22.02
N THR A 449 -7.88 3.77 -23.03
CA THR A 449 -8.76 4.27 -24.10
C THR A 449 -9.05 3.16 -25.11
N LEU A 450 -10.19 3.26 -25.80
CA LEU A 450 -10.50 2.33 -26.89
C LEU A 450 -9.45 2.41 -28.01
N GLY A 451 -8.91 3.61 -28.27
CA GLY A 451 -7.85 3.79 -29.26
C GLY A 451 -6.54 3.10 -28.87
N GLU A 452 -6.17 3.09 -27.58
CA GLU A 452 -5.00 2.35 -27.09
C GLU A 452 -5.24 0.84 -27.16
N LEU A 453 -6.46 0.39 -26.77
CA LEU A 453 -6.82 -1.03 -26.83
C LEU A 453 -6.80 -1.56 -28.27
N ALA A 454 -7.17 -0.75 -29.25
CA ALA A 454 -7.17 -1.10 -30.66
C ALA A 454 -5.78 -1.06 -31.32
N ARG A 455 -4.78 -0.44 -30.68
CA ARG A 455 -3.40 -0.36 -31.18
C ARG A 455 -2.57 -1.53 -30.66
N GLU A 456 -2.45 -2.54 -31.49
CA GLU A 456 -1.50 -3.62 -31.21
C GLU A 456 -0.05 -3.12 -31.35
N ALA A 457 0.84 -3.66 -30.53
CA ALA A 457 2.28 -3.49 -30.75
C ALA A 457 2.69 -4.23 -32.05
N PRO A 458 3.61 -3.69 -32.84
CA PRO A 458 4.08 -4.30 -34.10
C PRO A 458 4.70 -5.68 -33.87
#